data_218a6dcfcc202b24f9c2e69fdab280ff
#
_entry.id   218a6dcfcc202b24f9c2e69fdab280ff
#
_cell.length_a   1.000
_cell.length_b   1.000
_cell.length_c   1.000
_cell.angle_alpha   90.00
_cell.angle_beta   90.00
_cell.angle_gamma   90.00
#
_symmetry.space_group_name_H-M   'P 1'
#
loop_
_entity.id
_entity.type
_entity.pdbx_description
1 polymer ?
#
loop_
_entity_poly.entity_id
_entity_poly.type
_entity_poly.pdbx_seq_one_letter_code
_entity_poly.pdbx_strand_id
1 'polypeptide(L)'
;NLAFKSFFRAVILLPYIVPTALSAIAFWWIFDSQFSIISWGLVKMGLIDTYIDFLGDPWNARFSTIAANVWRGVPFVAITLLAGLQTISPSYYEASAIDGATPWQQFYHVTLPLLTPIIAVVMTFSVLFTFTDFQLIYVITRGGPLNATHLMATLSFQRAISGGALGEGAAISIAMVQYLLA
;
A
#
# COMPACT_ATOMS: atom_id res chain seq x y z
N ASN A 1 12.05 3.23 25.41
CA ASN A 1 13.27 2.87 24.69
C ASN A 1 13.10 1.47 24.10
N LEU A 2 12.77 1.38 22.80
CA LEU A 2 12.74 0.10 22.09
C LEU A 2 14.19 -0.37 21.85
N ALA A 3 14.54 -1.56 22.35
CA ALA A 3 15.75 -2.24 21.91
C ALA A 3 15.65 -2.49 20.38
N PHE A 4 16.78 -2.39 19.66
CA PHE A 4 16.84 -2.62 18.21
C PHE A 4 16.10 -1.59 17.33
N LYS A 5 15.98 -0.31 17.73
CA LYS A 5 15.37 0.76 16.92
C LYS A 5 15.92 0.82 15.48
N SER A 6 17.23 0.66 15.32
CA SER A 6 17.89 0.68 14.01
C SER A 6 17.47 -0.48 13.13
N PHE A 7 17.29 -1.67 13.71
CA PHE A 7 16.82 -2.85 13.00
C PHE A 7 15.39 -2.66 12.48
N PHE A 8 14.46 -2.18 13.33
CA PHE A 8 13.09 -1.92 12.91
C PHE A 8 13.01 -0.83 11.82
N ARG A 9 13.83 0.21 11.92
CA ARG A 9 13.93 1.24 10.87
C ARG A 9 14.42 0.64 9.55
N ALA A 10 15.44 -0.21 9.57
CA ALA A 10 15.95 -0.86 8.38
C ALA A 10 14.89 -1.78 7.72
N VAL A 11 14.16 -2.56 8.52
CA VAL A 11 13.09 -3.44 8.01
C VAL A 11 11.94 -2.62 7.39
N ILE A 12 11.52 -1.53 8.03
CA ILE A 12 10.47 -0.66 7.50
C ILE A 12 10.91 0.01 6.18
N LEU A 13 12.20 0.32 6.02
CA LEU A 13 12.73 0.95 4.82
C LEU A 13 13.02 -0.02 3.67
N LEU A 14 13.06 -1.32 3.94
CA LEU A 14 13.38 -2.35 2.95
C LEU A 14 12.56 -2.25 1.67
N PRO A 15 11.22 -1.99 1.70
CA PRO A 15 10.43 -1.84 0.49
C PRO A 15 10.87 -0.71 -0.44
N TYR A 16 11.52 0.34 0.09
CA TYR A 16 12.04 1.45 -0.73
C TYR A 16 13.33 1.11 -1.47
N ILE A 17 14.11 0.18 -0.92
CA ILE A 17 15.41 -0.20 -1.49
C ILE A 17 15.20 -1.13 -2.69
N VAL A 18 14.14 -1.96 -2.64
CA VAL A 18 13.86 -2.94 -3.69
C VAL A 18 13.14 -2.27 -4.87
N PRO A 19 13.67 -2.36 -6.11
CA PRO A 19 12.99 -1.86 -7.29
C PRO A 19 11.57 -2.44 -7.43
N THR A 20 10.60 -1.61 -7.83
CA THR A 20 9.18 -2.00 -7.92
C THR A 20 8.95 -3.27 -8.73
N ALA A 21 9.63 -3.40 -9.88
CA ALA A 21 9.50 -4.59 -10.73
C ALA A 21 9.94 -5.87 -10.02
N LEU A 22 11.04 -5.82 -9.27
CA LEU A 22 11.54 -6.97 -8.53
C LEU A 22 10.61 -7.32 -7.37
N SER A 23 10.09 -6.32 -6.65
CA SER A 23 9.09 -6.52 -5.61
C SER A 23 7.82 -7.17 -6.19
N ALA A 24 7.35 -6.67 -7.33
CA ALA A 24 6.16 -7.20 -7.99
C ALA A 24 6.34 -8.66 -8.45
N ILE A 25 7.51 -9.02 -8.98
CA ILE A 25 7.85 -10.40 -9.33
C ILE A 25 7.90 -11.28 -8.08
N ALA A 26 8.50 -10.80 -6.97
CA ALA A 26 8.54 -11.53 -5.72
C ALA A 26 7.12 -11.79 -5.18
N PHE A 27 6.24 -10.79 -5.21
CA PHE A 27 4.84 -10.96 -4.80
C PHE A 27 4.06 -11.87 -5.75
N TRP A 28 4.32 -11.81 -7.05
CA TRP A 28 3.73 -12.75 -7.99
C TRP A 28 4.08 -14.20 -7.62
N TRP A 29 5.33 -14.49 -7.25
CA TRP A 29 5.74 -15.81 -6.76
C TRP A 29 5.13 -16.17 -5.40
N ILE A 30 5.05 -15.22 -4.47
CA ILE A 30 4.44 -15.43 -3.14
C ILE A 30 2.97 -15.82 -3.26
N PHE A 31 2.27 -15.24 -4.25
CA PHE A 31 0.84 -15.46 -4.48
C PHE A 31 0.54 -16.48 -5.59
N ASP A 32 1.56 -17.18 -6.12
CA ASP A 32 1.36 -18.22 -7.12
C ASP A 32 0.50 -19.38 -6.57
N SER A 33 -0.42 -19.90 -7.38
CA SER A 33 -1.35 -20.93 -6.93
C SER A 33 -0.69 -22.28 -6.62
N GLN A 34 0.51 -22.53 -7.16
CA GLN A 34 1.23 -23.81 -6.99
C GLN A 34 2.43 -23.69 -6.04
N PHE A 35 3.10 -22.55 -6.02
CA PHE A 35 4.36 -22.33 -5.30
C PHE A 35 4.25 -21.37 -4.12
N SER A 36 3.05 -20.94 -3.76
CA SER A 36 2.82 -19.99 -2.67
C SER A 36 3.41 -20.48 -1.35
N ILE A 37 4.38 -19.73 -0.83
CA ILE A 37 4.93 -19.96 0.51
C ILE A 37 3.88 -19.75 1.60
N ILE A 38 2.89 -18.89 1.36
CA ILE A 38 1.79 -18.62 2.29
C ILE A 38 0.89 -19.85 2.37
N SER A 39 0.42 -20.37 1.23
CA SER A 39 -0.42 -21.60 1.20
C SER A 39 0.32 -22.78 1.79
N TRP A 40 1.60 -22.95 1.45
CA TRP A 40 2.44 -24.00 2.03
C TRP A 40 2.49 -23.92 3.56
N GLY A 41 2.72 -22.72 4.11
CA GLY A 41 2.75 -22.51 5.56
C GLY A 41 1.41 -22.82 6.23
N LEU A 42 0.29 -22.36 5.64
CA LEU A 42 -1.05 -22.61 6.17
C LEU A 42 -1.43 -24.09 6.13
N VAL A 43 -1.09 -24.82 5.06
CA VAL A 43 -1.28 -26.28 4.97
C VAL A 43 -0.45 -27.00 6.02
N LYS A 44 0.83 -26.62 6.21
CA LYS A 44 1.71 -27.20 7.24
C LYS A 44 1.21 -27.00 8.66
N MET A 45 0.53 -25.87 8.92
CA MET A 45 -0.10 -25.59 10.22
C MET A 45 -1.48 -26.26 10.38
N GLY A 46 -1.97 -26.96 9.35
CA GLY A 46 -3.29 -27.59 9.38
C GLY A 46 -4.46 -26.62 9.36
N LEU A 47 -4.26 -25.40 8.89
CA LEU A 47 -5.29 -24.37 8.82
C LEU A 47 -6.12 -24.44 7.53
N ILE A 48 -5.57 -24.99 6.47
CA ILE A 48 -6.22 -25.21 5.18
C ILE A 48 -5.80 -26.55 4.60
N ASP A 49 -6.68 -27.17 3.80
CA ASP A 49 -6.40 -28.47 3.17
C ASP A 49 -5.81 -28.34 1.76
N THR A 50 -6.08 -27.23 1.08
CA THR A 50 -5.67 -26.99 -0.30
C THR A 50 -5.04 -25.61 -0.44
N TYR A 51 -4.22 -25.41 -1.47
CA TYR A 51 -3.60 -24.12 -1.76
C TYR A 51 -4.65 -23.10 -2.19
N ILE A 52 -4.49 -21.87 -1.71
CA ILE A 52 -5.35 -20.74 -2.05
C ILE A 52 -4.99 -20.24 -3.45
N ASP A 53 -5.98 -20.07 -4.30
CA ASP A 53 -5.81 -19.39 -5.58
C ASP A 53 -5.88 -17.87 -5.37
N PHE A 54 -4.71 -17.28 -5.08
CA PHE A 54 -4.59 -15.86 -4.79
C PHE A 54 -4.78 -14.97 -6.01
N LEU A 55 -4.41 -15.43 -7.20
CA LEU A 55 -4.41 -14.60 -8.40
C LEU A 55 -5.46 -15.01 -9.44
N GLY A 56 -6.06 -16.21 -9.31
CA GLY A 56 -7.11 -16.70 -10.21
C GLY A 56 -8.52 -16.32 -9.79
N ASP A 57 -8.76 -16.07 -8.50
CA ASP A 57 -10.02 -15.52 -8.00
C ASP A 57 -10.01 -13.99 -7.96
N PRO A 58 -11.09 -13.31 -8.45
CA PRO A 58 -11.13 -11.86 -8.50
C PRO A 58 -10.97 -11.14 -7.15
N TRP A 59 -11.53 -11.69 -6.07
CA TRP A 59 -11.42 -11.10 -4.75
C TRP A 59 -10.04 -11.31 -4.14
N ASN A 60 -9.53 -12.53 -4.24
CA ASN A 60 -8.19 -12.85 -3.76
C ASN A 60 -7.12 -12.05 -4.51
N ALA A 61 -7.26 -11.86 -5.82
CA ALA A 61 -6.34 -11.06 -6.63
C ALA A 61 -6.33 -9.57 -6.20
N ARG A 62 -7.50 -9.01 -5.88
CA ARG A 62 -7.58 -7.64 -5.32
C ARG A 62 -6.86 -7.54 -3.98
N PHE A 63 -7.16 -8.46 -3.05
CA PHE A 63 -6.49 -8.46 -1.73
C PHE A 63 -4.99 -8.66 -1.86
N SER A 64 -4.53 -9.54 -2.73
CA SER A 64 -3.11 -9.79 -2.98
C SER A 64 -2.40 -8.56 -3.53
N THR A 65 -2.99 -7.89 -4.51
CA THR A 65 -2.43 -6.65 -5.07
C THR A 65 -2.46 -5.49 -4.06
N ILE A 66 -3.51 -5.37 -3.25
CA ILE A 66 -3.59 -4.39 -2.16
C ILE A 66 -2.51 -4.68 -1.12
N ALA A 67 -2.31 -5.92 -0.71
CA ALA A 67 -1.27 -6.29 0.26
C ALA A 67 0.14 -5.92 -0.24
N ALA A 68 0.44 -6.18 -1.51
CA ALA A 68 1.70 -5.79 -2.13
C ALA A 68 1.88 -4.26 -2.19
N ASN A 69 0.81 -3.52 -2.53
CA ASN A 69 0.82 -2.06 -2.58
C ASN A 69 1.00 -1.45 -1.18
N VAL A 70 0.29 -1.98 -0.17
CA VAL A 70 0.44 -1.54 1.23
C VAL A 70 1.86 -1.76 1.72
N TRP A 71 2.44 -2.97 1.49
CA TRP A 71 3.82 -3.25 1.88
C TRP A 71 4.80 -2.23 1.29
N ARG A 72 4.62 -1.85 0.04
CA ARG A 72 5.47 -0.86 -0.65
C ARG A 72 5.25 0.56 -0.15
N GLY A 73 4.02 0.91 0.25
CA GLY A 73 3.64 2.23 0.76
C GLY A 73 4.07 2.49 2.22
N VAL A 74 4.23 1.42 3.01
CA VAL A 74 4.56 1.53 4.46
C VAL A 74 5.74 2.45 4.77
N PRO A 75 6.89 2.42 4.06
CA PRO A 75 8.01 3.30 4.36
C PRO A 75 7.66 4.78 4.28
N PHE A 76 6.96 5.19 3.22
CA PHE A 76 6.56 6.59 3.03
C PHE A 76 5.67 7.07 4.16
N VAL A 77 4.63 6.31 4.48
CA VAL A 77 3.70 6.63 5.56
C VAL A 77 4.42 6.68 6.91
N ALA A 78 5.24 5.66 7.20
CA ALA A 78 5.94 5.55 8.47
C ALA A 78 6.94 6.70 8.69
N ILE A 79 7.75 7.05 7.67
CA ILE A 79 8.73 8.14 7.78
C ILE A 79 8.02 9.49 7.96
N THR A 80 6.99 9.75 7.16
CA THR A 80 6.28 11.04 7.19
C THR A 80 5.54 11.23 8.50
N LEU A 81 4.86 10.19 9.00
CA LEU A 81 4.20 10.25 10.31
C LEU A 81 5.20 10.36 11.46
N LEU A 82 6.35 9.66 11.37
CA LEU A 82 7.39 9.78 12.37
C LEU A 82 7.99 11.19 12.41
N ALA A 83 8.23 11.80 11.25
CA ALA A 83 8.67 13.17 11.16
C ALA A 83 7.63 14.13 11.77
N GLY A 84 6.35 13.92 11.47
CA GLY A 84 5.27 14.68 12.06
C GLY A 84 5.19 14.56 13.59
N LEU A 85 5.34 13.35 14.12
CA LEU A 85 5.38 13.14 15.57
C LEU A 85 6.50 13.90 16.25
N GLN A 86 7.65 14.08 15.58
CA GLN A 86 8.80 14.80 16.12
C GLN A 86 8.60 16.32 16.15
N THR A 87 7.63 16.87 15.43
CA THR A 87 7.29 18.30 15.48
C THR A 87 6.39 18.67 16.65
N ILE A 88 5.75 17.69 17.30
CA ILE A 88 4.88 17.94 18.45
C ILE A 88 5.75 18.22 19.68
N SER A 89 5.57 19.42 20.27
CA SER A 89 6.31 19.78 21.47
C SER A 89 5.94 18.89 22.66
N PRO A 90 6.93 18.42 23.46
CA PRO A 90 6.66 17.66 24.69
C PRO A 90 5.75 18.41 25.68
N SER A 91 5.74 19.74 25.68
CA SER A 91 4.89 20.55 26.54
C SER A 91 3.39 20.28 26.44
N TYR A 92 2.91 19.85 25.25
CA TYR A 92 1.51 19.46 25.08
C TYR A 92 1.17 18.18 25.87
N TYR A 93 2.10 17.25 25.92
CA TYR A 93 1.92 16.00 26.66
C TYR A 93 2.04 16.24 28.18
N GLU A 94 2.96 17.11 28.59
CA GLU A 94 3.14 17.52 30.00
C GLU A 94 1.91 18.23 30.52
N ALA A 95 1.37 19.21 29.77
CA ALA A 95 0.15 19.92 30.13
C ALA A 95 -1.05 18.97 30.27
N SER A 96 -1.25 18.09 29.29
CA SER A 96 -2.34 17.12 29.34
C SER A 96 -2.19 16.10 30.49
N ALA A 97 -0.96 15.76 30.85
CA ALA A 97 -0.71 14.90 32.02
C ALA A 97 -1.06 15.59 33.35
N ILE A 98 -0.82 16.90 33.45
CA ILE A 98 -1.24 17.72 34.61
C ILE A 98 -2.78 17.74 34.73
N ASP A 99 -3.49 17.79 33.58
CA ASP A 99 -4.96 17.71 33.51
C ASP A 99 -5.49 16.27 33.76
N GLY A 100 -4.62 15.31 34.04
CA GLY A 100 -4.99 13.93 34.37
C GLY A 100 -5.30 13.05 33.16
N ALA A 101 -4.93 13.46 31.96
CA ALA A 101 -5.18 12.66 30.75
C ALA A 101 -4.37 11.36 30.74
N THR A 102 -5.05 10.26 30.47
CA THR A 102 -4.41 8.95 30.24
C THR A 102 -3.66 8.94 28.89
N PRO A 103 -2.68 8.05 28.66
CA PRO A 103 -1.96 7.95 27.37
C PRO A 103 -2.88 7.80 26.16
N TRP A 104 -4.02 7.12 26.32
CA TRP A 104 -5.01 6.94 25.27
C TRP A 104 -5.75 8.24 24.95
N GLN A 105 -6.10 9.02 25.99
CA GLN A 105 -6.67 10.36 25.84
C GLN A 105 -5.68 11.32 25.20
N GLN A 106 -4.40 11.26 25.58
CA GLN A 106 -3.33 12.05 24.93
C GLN A 106 -3.20 11.71 23.44
N PHE A 107 -3.29 10.44 23.08
CA PHE A 107 -3.27 10.05 21.68
C PHE A 107 -4.43 10.68 20.89
N TYR A 108 -5.67 10.57 21.37
CA TYR A 108 -6.84 11.07 20.65
C TYR A 108 -7.02 12.58 20.67
N HIS A 109 -6.64 13.26 21.78
CA HIS A 109 -6.89 14.69 21.94
C HIS A 109 -5.67 15.58 21.67
N VAL A 110 -4.45 15.02 21.66
CA VAL A 110 -3.22 15.77 21.38
C VAL A 110 -2.58 15.25 20.10
N THR A 111 -2.17 13.98 20.09
CA THR A 111 -1.34 13.44 18.99
C THR A 111 -2.10 13.43 17.67
N LEU A 112 -3.28 12.83 17.64
CA LEU A 112 -4.06 12.65 16.40
C LEU A 112 -4.50 13.98 15.78
N PRO A 113 -5.05 14.95 16.53
CA PRO A 113 -5.40 16.26 15.96
C PRO A 113 -4.21 17.03 15.40
N LEU A 114 -3.08 17.02 16.10
CA LEU A 114 -1.86 17.70 15.63
C LEU A 114 -1.24 17.01 14.42
N LEU A 115 -1.42 15.71 14.25
CA LEU A 115 -0.97 14.97 13.07
C LEU A 115 -1.96 15.04 11.90
N THR A 116 -3.20 15.46 12.10
CA THR A 116 -4.24 15.47 11.05
C THR A 116 -3.80 16.15 9.76
N PRO A 117 -3.14 17.33 9.77
CA PRO A 117 -2.66 17.96 8.53
C PRO A 117 -1.64 17.08 7.79
N ILE A 118 -0.75 16.42 8.53
CA ILE A 118 0.28 15.53 7.96
C ILE A 118 -0.37 14.26 7.41
N ILE A 119 -1.34 13.71 8.13
CA ILE A 119 -2.13 12.55 7.68
C ILE A 119 -2.86 12.90 6.37
N ALA A 120 -3.46 14.09 6.26
CA ALA A 120 -4.12 14.53 5.03
C ALA A 120 -3.16 14.55 3.84
N VAL A 121 -1.95 15.10 4.03
CA VAL A 121 -0.90 15.11 3.00
C VAL A 121 -0.48 13.69 2.63
N VAL A 122 -0.22 12.83 3.62
CA VAL A 122 0.16 11.42 3.40
C VAL A 122 -0.92 10.67 2.64
N MET A 123 -2.20 10.86 3.01
CA MET A 123 -3.33 10.23 2.34
C MET A 123 -3.44 10.68 0.89
N THR A 124 -3.32 11.99 0.64
CA THR A 124 -3.36 12.55 -0.73
C THR A 124 -2.27 11.93 -1.60
N PHE A 125 -1.02 11.93 -1.15
CA PHE A 125 0.07 11.32 -1.92
C PHE A 125 -0.09 9.80 -2.06
N SER A 126 -0.56 9.09 -1.04
CA SER A 126 -0.80 7.65 -1.12
C SER A 126 -1.87 7.31 -2.17
N VAL A 127 -2.93 8.10 -2.25
CA VAL A 127 -3.96 7.96 -3.29
C VAL A 127 -3.36 8.22 -4.68
N LEU A 128 -2.63 9.33 -4.85
CA LEU A 128 -1.98 9.67 -6.12
C LEU A 128 -1.03 8.54 -6.58
N PHE A 129 -0.16 8.07 -5.70
CA PHE A 129 0.78 6.99 -6.03
C PHE A 129 0.08 5.68 -6.38
N THR A 130 -0.99 5.33 -5.65
CA THR A 130 -1.75 4.11 -5.93
C THR A 130 -2.50 4.19 -7.26
N PHE A 131 -3.16 5.30 -7.56
CA PHE A 131 -3.90 5.48 -8.83
C PHE A 131 -2.99 5.45 -10.06
N THR A 132 -1.76 5.93 -9.92
CA THR A 132 -0.77 5.97 -11.02
C THR A 132 0.11 4.73 -11.08
N ASP A 133 -0.05 3.78 -10.15
CA ASP A 133 0.81 2.59 -10.10
C ASP A 133 0.47 1.58 -11.20
N PHE A 134 1.11 1.77 -12.32
CA PHE A 134 1.03 0.83 -13.45
C PHE A 134 1.82 -0.45 -13.19
N GLN A 135 3.07 -0.30 -12.69
CA GLN A 135 4.06 -1.36 -12.73
C GLN A 135 3.71 -2.54 -11.82
N LEU A 136 3.24 -2.27 -10.60
CA LEU A 136 2.88 -3.30 -9.63
C LEU A 136 1.75 -4.19 -10.17
N ILE A 137 0.65 -3.55 -10.60
CA ILE A 137 -0.53 -4.27 -11.10
C ILE A 137 -0.22 -5.01 -12.40
N TYR A 138 0.52 -4.38 -13.32
CA TYR A 138 0.83 -4.99 -14.59
C TYR A 138 1.71 -6.24 -14.46
N VAL A 139 2.67 -6.25 -13.52
CA VAL A 139 3.54 -7.40 -13.30
C VAL A 139 2.82 -8.51 -12.55
N ILE A 140 2.01 -8.21 -11.52
CA ILE A 140 1.36 -9.24 -10.70
C ILE A 140 0.18 -9.89 -11.45
N THR A 141 -0.74 -9.09 -12.02
CA THR A 141 -2.03 -9.59 -12.52
C THR A 141 -2.34 -9.20 -13.95
N ARG A 142 -1.65 -8.22 -14.53
CA ARG A 142 -1.98 -7.57 -15.80
C ARG A 142 -3.42 -7.04 -15.86
N GLY A 143 -4.00 -6.70 -14.69
CA GLY A 143 -5.40 -6.29 -14.57
C GLY A 143 -6.40 -7.42 -14.35
N GLY A 144 -5.98 -8.70 -14.45
CA GLY A 144 -6.83 -9.89 -14.25
C GLY A 144 -7.06 -10.24 -12.78
N PRO A 145 -7.80 -11.35 -12.53
CA PRO A 145 -8.68 -12.03 -13.47
C PRO A 145 -9.94 -11.21 -13.79
N LEU A 146 -10.55 -11.43 -14.92
CA LEU A 146 -11.81 -10.78 -15.34
C LEU A 146 -11.80 -9.24 -15.21
N ASN A 147 -10.66 -8.59 -15.45
CA ASN A 147 -10.43 -7.14 -15.28
C ASN A 147 -10.60 -6.65 -13.81
N ALA A 148 -10.54 -7.53 -12.83
CA ALA A 148 -10.85 -7.22 -11.43
C ALA A 148 -9.83 -6.32 -10.74
N THR A 149 -8.58 -6.26 -11.22
CA THR A 149 -7.48 -5.51 -10.62
C THR A 149 -6.99 -4.34 -11.48
N HIS A 150 -7.70 -3.99 -12.56
CA HIS A 150 -7.34 -2.82 -13.36
C HIS A 150 -7.43 -1.53 -12.54
N LEU A 151 -6.36 -0.74 -12.63
CA LEU A 151 -6.39 0.69 -12.39
C LEU A 151 -6.56 1.42 -13.73
N MET A 152 -6.90 2.71 -13.70
CA MET A 152 -7.06 3.49 -14.94
C MET A 152 -5.76 3.50 -15.77
N ALA A 153 -4.60 3.53 -15.13
CA ALA A 153 -3.31 3.46 -15.80
C ALA A 153 -3.11 2.14 -16.59
N THR A 154 -3.42 0.99 -15.96
CA THR A 154 -3.29 -0.32 -16.61
C THR A 154 -4.38 -0.55 -17.67
N LEU A 155 -5.59 -0.03 -17.44
CA LEU A 155 -6.69 -0.10 -18.42
C LEU A 155 -6.39 0.74 -19.66
N SER A 156 -5.89 1.98 -19.46
CA SER A 156 -5.46 2.84 -20.55
C SER A 156 -4.41 2.17 -21.43
N PHE A 157 -3.39 1.59 -20.81
CA PHE A 157 -2.34 0.84 -21.52
C PHE A 157 -2.92 -0.35 -22.30
N GLN A 158 -3.80 -1.13 -21.68
CA GLN A 158 -4.41 -2.29 -22.30
C GLN A 158 -5.22 -1.88 -23.54
N ARG A 159 -6.02 -0.79 -23.46
CA ARG A 159 -6.81 -0.29 -24.60
C ARG A 159 -5.95 0.31 -25.69
N ALA A 160 -4.98 1.16 -25.31
CA ALA A 160 -4.14 1.87 -26.28
C ALA A 160 -3.17 0.92 -26.99
N ILE A 161 -2.40 0.14 -26.23
CA ILE A 161 -1.26 -0.61 -26.77
C ILE A 161 -1.67 -2.03 -27.13
N SER A 162 -2.27 -2.79 -26.20
CA SER A 162 -2.66 -4.18 -26.45
C SER A 162 -3.88 -4.28 -27.38
N GLY A 163 -4.82 -3.35 -27.27
CA GLY A 163 -6.04 -3.32 -28.09
C GLY A 163 -5.93 -2.47 -29.37
N GLY A 164 -4.85 -1.72 -29.55
CA GLY A 164 -4.65 -0.84 -30.73
C GLY A 164 -5.58 0.38 -30.77
N ALA A 165 -6.38 0.63 -29.73
CA ALA A 165 -7.34 1.73 -29.66
C ALA A 165 -6.73 2.95 -28.95
N LEU A 166 -5.77 3.63 -29.59
CA LEU A 166 -5.04 4.77 -28.99
C LEU A 166 -5.97 5.86 -28.46
N GLY A 167 -7.06 6.16 -29.18
CA GLY A 167 -8.05 7.17 -28.77
C GLY A 167 -8.75 6.80 -27.46
N GLU A 168 -9.15 5.53 -27.28
CA GLU A 168 -9.76 5.06 -26.03
C GLU A 168 -8.79 5.15 -24.86
N GLY A 169 -7.56 4.70 -25.07
CA GLY A 169 -6.52 4.77 -24.04
C GLY A 169 -6.21 6.21 -23.63
N ALA A 170 -6.12 7.14 -24.59
CA ALA A 170 -5.93 8.54 -24.32
C ALA A 170 -7.11 9.14 -23.52
N ALA A 171 -8.35 8.80 -23.86
CA ALA A 171 -9.53 9.25 -23.14
C ALA A 171 -9.53 8.78 -21.68
N ILE A 172 -9.17 7.52 -21.43
CA ILE A 172 -9.04 6.97 -20.06
C ILE A 172 -7.95 7.72 -19.29
N SER A 173 -6.80 8.01 -19.91
CA SER A 173 -5.72 8.76 -19.28
C SER A 173 -6.13 10.18 -18.91
N ILE A 174 -6.87 10.88 -19.77
CA ILE A 174 -7.39 12.23 -19.49
C ILE A 174 -8.39 12.17 -18.34
N ALA A 175 -9.32 11.21 -18.36
CA ALA A 175 -10.27 11.02 -17.26
C ALA A 175 -9.55 10.77 -15.93
N MET A 176 -8.48 9.97 -15.92
CA MET A 176 -7.66 9.72 -14.71
C MET A 176 -7.11 11.04 -14.13
N VAL A 177 -6.57 11.93 -14.98
CA VAL A 177 -6.03 13.23 -14.52
C VAL A 177 -7.13 14.08 -13.88
N GLN A 178 -8.33 14.10 -14.46
CA GLN A 178 -9.47 14.85 -13.89
C GLN A 178 -9.86 14.33 -12.50
N TYR A 179 -9.90 12.99 -12.30
CA TYR A 179 -10.18 12.40 -10.99
C TYR A 179 -9.09 12.69 -9.95
N LEU A 180 -7.84 12.87 -10.37
CA LEU A 180 -6.73 13.19 -9.46
C LEU A 180 -6.67 14.66 -9.07
N LEU A 181 -7.29 15.54 -9.84
CA LEU A 181 -7.32 16.99 -9.61
C LEU A 181 -8.58 17.47 -8.86
N ALA A 182 -9.63 16.63 -8.77
CA ALA A 182 -10.87 16.90 -8.07
C ALA A 182 -10.77 16.58 -6.58
#